data_61dd413e58979d27b75629edca68926f
#
_entry.id   61dd413e58979d27b75629edca68926f
#
_cell.length_a   1.000
_cell.length_b   1.000
_cell.length_c   1.000
_cell.angle_alpha   90.00
_cell.angle_beta   90.00
_cell.angle_gamma   90.00
#
_symmetry.space_group_name_H-M   'P 1'
#
loop_
_entity.id
_entity.type
_entity.pdbx_description
1 polymer ?
#
loop_
_entity_poly.entity_id
_entity_poly.type
_entity_poly.pdbx_seq_one_letter_code
_entity_poly.pdbx_strand_id
1 'polypeptide(L)'
;LHHEVKAALNNINILSEIARLKAEKDPEKSKEYIEQIHTKSHNMIIAMDDMLWSLDPGNDSMEKTTDRMREYIDALKNRYGVNIDIAVDHKVETLPLNMKMRHDAFLVFKEGLKNLVTLGAENLHVYIKSDRSDLLFITLFDSERCDIQQLNNLLHRQDLERRLKMIQAQIEVDLHKSHSAITMRVPVG
;
A
#
# COMPACT_ATOMS: atom_id res chain seq x y z
N LEU A 1 -15.36 1.02 4.22
CA LEU A 1 -14.75 0.33 5.33
C LEU A 1 -15.65 -0.69 6.00
N HIS A 2 -16.83 -0.32 6.51
CA HIS A 2 -17.77 -1.29 7.13
C HIS A 2 -18.07 -2.46 6.16
N HIS A 3 -18.29 -2.17 4.88
CA HIS A 3 -18.52 -3.20 3.85
C HIS A 3 -17.27 -4.06 3.59
N GLU A 4 -16.09 -3.49 3.61
CA GLU A 4 -14.82 -4.21 3.40
C GLU A 4 -14.52 -5.16 4.56
N VAL A 5 -14.68 -4.70 5.80
CA VAL A 5 -14.52 -5.52 7.01
C VAL A 5 -15.53 -6.65 7.02
N LYS A 6 -16.82 -6.36 6.73
CA LYS A 6 -17.87 -7.38 6.67
C LYS A 6 -17.60 -8.42 5.58
N ALA A 7 -17.17 -7.99 4.40
CA ALA A 7 -16.84 -8.91 3.30
C ALA A 7 -15.64 -9.80 3.65
N ALA A 8 -14.61 -9.26 4.29
CA ALA A 8 -13.45 -10.03 4.74
C ALA A 8 -13.81 -11.06 5.82
N LEU A 9 -14.63 -10.68 6.81
CA LEU A 9 -15.11 -11.60 7.84
C LEU A 9 -15.98 -12.72 7.25
N ASN A 10 -16.90 -12.39 6.33
CA ASN A 10 -17.70 -13.41 5.65
C ASN A 10 -16.82 -14.39 4.85
N ASN A 11 -15.80 -13.90 4.18
CA ASN A 11 -14.86 -14.74 3.44
C ASN A 11 -14.08 -15.68 4.38
N ILE A 12 -13.61 -15.17 5.52
CA ILE A 12 -12.95 -15.99 6.56
C ILE A 12 -13.89 -17.07 7.06
N ASN A 13 -15.16 -16.76 7.33
CA ASN A 13 -16.16 -17.74 7.75
C ASN A 13 -16.37 -18.84 6.70
N ILE A 14 -16.52 -18.47 5.43
CA ILE A 14 -16.67 -19.45 4.33
C ILE A 14 -15.45 -20.37 4.25
N LEU A 15 -14.23 -19.82 4.28
CA LEU A 15 -12.99 -20.60 4.26
C LEU A 15 -12.90 -21.53 5.47
N SER A 16 -13.33 -21.09 6.65
CA SER A 16 -13.37 -21.90 7.87
C SER A 16 -14.32 -23.08 7.74
N GLU A 17 -15.51 -22.88 7.19
CA GLU A 17 -16.46 -23.97 6.93
C GLU A 17 -15.92 -24.98 5.91
N ILE A 18 -15.30 -24.50 4.82
CA ILE A 18 -14.69 -25.38 3.83
C ILE A 18 -13.53 -26.18 4.45
N ALA A 19 -12.66 -25.53 5.23
CA ALA A 19 -11.55 -26.20 5.93
C ALA A 19 -12.08 -27.31 6.86
N ARG A 20 -13.14 -27.03 7.62
CA ARG A 20 -13.78 -27.97 8.52
C ARG A 20 -14.35 -29.18 7.77
N LEU A 21 -15.06 -28.96 6.67
CA LEU A 21 -15.64 -30.03 5.85
C LEU A 21 -14.59 -30.93 5.19
N LYS A 22 -13.39 -30.38 4.92
CA LYS A 22 -12.30 -31.11 4.27
C LYS A 22 -11.31 -31.76 5.24
N ALA A 23 -11.39 -31.43 6.54
CA ALA A 23 -10.41 -31.85 7.53
C ALA A 23 -10.11 -33.36 7.55
N GLU A 24 -11.14 -34.20 7.37
CA GLU A 24 -11.01 -35.66 7.35
C GLU A 24 -10.78 -36.25 5.96
N LYS A 25 -11.38 -35.62 4.93
CA LYS A 25 -11.39 -36.16 3.56
C LYS A 25 -10.17 -35.72 2.75
N ASP A 26 -9.67 -34.53 2.99
CA ASP A 26 -8.56 -33.91 2.29
C ASP A 26 -7.81 -32.94 3.23
N PRO A 27 -6.99 -33.50 4.16
CA PRO A 27 -6.29 -32.71 5.16
C PRO A 27 -5.35 -31.65 4.59
N GLU A 28 -4.70 -31.91 3.45
CA GLU A 28 -3.80 -30.93 2.81
C GLU A 28 -4.60 -29.75 2.29
N LYS A 29 -5.74 -29.99 1.67
CA LYS A 29 -6.63 -28.91 1.22
C LYS A 29 -7.21 -28.11 2.38
N SER A 30 -7.53 -28.78 3.48
CA SER A 30 -7.94 -28.10 4.72
C SER A 30 -6.87 -27.16 5.24
N LYS A 31 -5.60 -27.60 5.25
CA LYS A 31 -4.44 -26.79 5.60
C LYS A 31 -4.29 -25.52 4.74
N GLU A 32 -4.42 -25.66 3.42
CA GLU A 32 -4.38 -24.51 2.50
C GLU A 32 -5.44 -23.46 2.84
N TYR A 33 -6.66 -23.88 3.18
CA TYR A 33 -7.72 -22.96 3.61
C TYR A 33 -7.43 -22.30 4.96
N ILE A 34 -6.84 -23.02 5.91
CA ILE A 34 -6.40 -22.46 7.20
C ILE A 34 -5.33 -21.39 7.00
N GLU A 35 -4.33 -21.61 6.13
CA GLU A 35 -3.31 -20.61 5.78
C GLU A 35 -3.93 -19.36 5.12
N GLN A 36 -4.92 -19.54 4.26
CA GLN A 36 -5.66 -18.41 3.70
C GLN A 36 -6.41 -17.61 4.78
N ILE A 37 -7.05 -18.30 5.74
CA ILE A 37 -7.72 -17.66 6.89
C ILE A 37 -6.70 -16.84 7.70
N HIS A 38 -5.56 -17.43 8.03
CA HIS A 38 -4.50 -16.77 8.78
C HIS A 38 -4.02 -15.49 8.07
N THR A 39 -3.72 -15.60 6.78
CA THR A 39 -3.27 -14.46 5.96
C THR A 39 -4.32 -13.35 5.89
N LYS A 40 -5.58 -13.70 5.65
CA LYS A 40 -6.69 -12.73 5.59
C LYS A 40 -6.94 -12.05 6.93
N SER A 41 -6.90 -12.80 8.03
CA SER A 41 -7.05 -12.26 9.38
C SER A 41 -5.93 -11.31 9.73
N HIS A 42 -4.69 -11.66 9.43
CA HIS A 42 -3.53 -10.80 9.66
C HIS A 42 -3.60 -9.50 8.85
N ASN A 43 -3.95 -9.59 7.56
CA ASN A 43 -4.13 -8.40 6.72
C ASN A 43 -5.25 -7.49 7.22
N MET A 44 -6.32 -8.07 7.78
CA MET A 44 -7.42 -7.30 8.36
C MET A 44 -6.98 -6.54 9.62
N ILE A 45 -6.21 -7.18 10.50
CA ILE A 45 -5.64 -6.52 11.70
C ILE A 45 -4.82 -5.32 11.28
N ILE A 46 -3.90 -5.48 10.31
CA ILE A 46 -3.07 -4.37 9.80
C ILE A 46 -3.95 -3.23 9.24
N ALA A 47 -4.98 -3.56 8.47
CA ALA A 47 -5.88 -2.56 7.90
C ALA A 47 -6.68 -1.80 8.97
N MET A 48 -7.10 -2.50 10.03
CA MET A 48 -7.77 -1.89 11.17
C MET A 48 -6.83 -0.97 11.95
N ASP A 49 -5.58 -1.38 12.18
CA ASP A 49 -4.58 -0.55 12.87
C ASP A 49 -4.27 0.72 12.08
N ASP A 50 -4.11 0.63 10.78
CA ASP A 50 -3.92 1.79 9.91
C ASP A 50 -5.10 2.78 10.00
N MET A 51 -6.31 2.24 10.08
CA MET A 51 -7.48 3.06 10.20
C MET A 51 -7.62 3.72 11.58
N LEU A 52 -7.45 2.95 12.65
CA LEU A 52 -7.49 3.49 14.02
C LEU A 52 -6.47 4.59 14.19
N TRP A 53 -5.26 4.41 13.65
CA TRP A 53 -4.25 5.45 13.63
C TRP A 53 -4.72 6.72 12.91
N SER A 54 -5.39 6.58 11.76
CA SER A 54 -5.88 7.71 10.97
C SER A 54 -7.05 8.46 11.63
N LEU A 55 -7.81 7.78 12.49
CA LEU A 55 -8.92 8.36 13.24
C LEU A 55 -8.48 9.10 14.51
N ASP A 56 -7.25 8.89 14.97
CA ASP A 56 -6.71 9.58 16.14
C ASP A 56 -6.49 11.06 15.82
N PRO A 57 -7.13 11.99 16.56
CA PRO A 57 -6.95 13.43 16.35
C PRO A 57 -5.50 13.89 16.49
N GLY A 58 -4.68 13.18 17.28
CA GLY A 58 -3.24 13.44 17.42
C GLY A 58 -2.43 13.22 16.14
N ASN A 59 -2.99 12.48 15.19
CA ASN A 59 -2.38 12.14 13.91
C ASN A 59 -2.99 12.92 12.71
N ASP A 60 -3.78 13.96 13.00
CA ASP A 60 -4.53 14.73 11.99
C ASP A 60 -3.67 15.77 11.25
N SER A 61 -2.53 15.35 10.67
CA SER A 61 -1.66 16.22 9.86
C SER A 61 -0.89 15.45 8.81
N MET A 62 -0.41 16.17 7.77
CA MET A 62 0.51 15.60 6.78
C MET A 62 1.88 15.29 7.39
N GLU A 63 2.35 16.08 8.34
CA GLU A 63 3.59 15.80 9.09
C GLU A 63 3.53 14.40 9.73
N LYS A 64 2.47 14.11 10.49
CA LYS A 64 2.27 12.79 11.10
C LYS A 64 2.13 11.66 10.07
N THR A 65 1.48 11.94 8.95
CA THR A 65 1.33 10.97 7.87
C THR A 65 2.69 10.65 7.23
N THR A 66 3.55 11.66 7.00
CA THR A 66 4.90 11.43 6.45
C THR A 66 5.82 10.73 7.46
N ASP A 67 5.69 10.99 8.76
CA ASP A 67 6.40 10.25 9.81
C ASP A 67 6.04 8.76 9.76
N ARG A 68 4.75 8.45 9.65
CA ARG A 68 4.28 7.06 9.49
C ARG A 68 4.79 6.41 8.19
N MET A 69 4.93 7.16 7.10
CA MET A 69 5.55 6.68 5.87
C MET A 69 7.02 6.31 6.09
N ARG A 70 7.78 7.11 6.84
CA ARG A 70 9.17 6.81 7.23
C ARG A 70 9.26 5.54 8.06
N GLU A 71 8.40 5.39 9.08
CA GLU A 71 8.32 4.17 9.90
C GLU A 71 8.04 2.92 9.06
N TYR A 72 7.13 3.04 8.10
CA TYR A 72 6.82 1.93 7.18
C TYR A 72 8.00 1.57 6.28
N ILE A 73 8.73 2.56 5.76
CA ILE A 73 9.96 2.35 4.99
C ILE A 73 11.00 1.60 5.84
N ASP A 74 11.21 2.00 7.08
CA ASP A 74 12.16 1.33 7.98
C ASP A 74 11.76 -0.12 8.23
N ALA A 75 10.47 -0.39 8.38
CA ALA A 75 9.95 -1.75 8.50
C ALA A 75 10.21 -2.59 7.23
N LEU A 76 10.03 -2.02 6.04
CA LEU A 76 10.35 -2.69 4.77
C LEU A 76 11.84 -2.99 4.63
N LYS A 77 12.71 -2.01 4.93
CA LYS A 77 14.18 -2.17 4.93
C LYS A 77 14.60 -3.34 5.81
N ASN A 78 14.08 -3.37 7.04
CA ASN A 78 14.42 -4.42 8.00
C ASN A 78 13.90 -5.80 7.57
N ARG A 79 12.71 -5.86 6.96
CA ARG A 79 12.08 -7.13 6.59
C ARG A 79 12.68 -7.75 5.33
N TYR A 80 13.02 -6.92 4.33
CA TYR A 80 13.42 -7.39 3.00
C TYR A 80 14.91 -7.14 2.69
N GLY A 81 15.64 -6.44 3.54
CA GLY A 81 17.06 -6.13 3.31
C GLY A 81 17.30 -5.18 2.13
N VAL A 82 16.35 -4.31 1.84
CA VAL A 82 16.39 -3.38 0.70
C VAL A 82 16.83 -1.99 1.13
N ASN A 83 17.35 -1.20 0.19
CA ASN A 83 17.67 0.20 0.40
C ASN A 83 16.52 1.08 -0.07
N ILE A 84 15.95 1.85 0.83
CA ILE A 84 14.89 2.81 0.52
C ILE A 84 15.23 4.13 1.21
N ASP A 85 15.38 5.19 0.41
CA ASP A 85 15.54 6.55 0.90
C ASP A 85 14.27 7.35 0.67
N ILE A 86 13.93 8.23 1.60
CA ILE A 86 12.78 9.13 1.49
C ILE A 86 13.20 10.58 1.72
N ALA A 87 12.80 11.46 0.82
CA ALA A 87 12.91 12.90 0.96
C ALA A 87 11.51 13.53 0.86
N VAL A 88 11.16 14.36 1.83
CA VAL A 88 9.89 15.06 1.90
C VAL A 88 10.14 16.56 1.82
N ASP A 89 9.48 17.23 0.87
CA ASP A 89 9.50 18.69 0.80
C ASP A 89 8.75 19.26 2.02
N HIS A 90 9.37 20.24 2.69
CA HIS A 90 8.78 20.88 3.87
C HIS A 90 7.37 21.45 3.63
N LYS A 91 7.06 21.89 2.41
CA LYS A 91 5.73 22.36 2.05
C LYS A 91 4.65 21.28 2.15
N VAL A 92 5.02 20.01 2.01
CA VAL A 92 4.08 18.87 2.10
C VAL A 92 3.53 18.74 3.51
N GLU A 93 4.34 18.98 4.54
CA GLU A 93 3.96 18.80 5.94
C GLU A 93 2.85 19.77 6.37
N THR A 94 2.72 20.89 5.67
CA THR A 94 1.73 21.94 5.93
C THR A 94 0.48 21.87 5.04
N LEU A 95 0.39 20.87 4.14
CA LEU A 95 -0.75 20.74 3.24
C LEU A 95 -2.04 20.35 3.99
N PRO A 96 -3.16 21.04 3.73
CA PRO A 96 -4.42 20.79 4.44
C PRO A 96 -5.23 19.66 3.82
N LEU A 97 -4.65 18.44 3.72
CA LEU A 97 -5.42 17.28 3.29
C LEU A 97 -6.36 16.81 4.39
N ASN A 98 -7.59 16.45 4.02
CA ASN A 98 -8.50 15.82 4.98
C ASN A 98 -8.03 14.38 5.34
N MET A 99 -8.52 13.88 6.47
CA MET A 99 -8.15 12.56 7.01
C MET A 99 -8.30 11.43 5.98
N LYS A 100 -9.40 11.43 5.21
CA LYS A 100 -9.66 10.39 4.22
C LYS A 100 -8.62 10.38 3.10
N MET A 101 -8.27 11.55 2.57
CA MET A 101 -7.25 11.68 1.54
C MET A 101 -5.88 11.25 2.04
N ARG A 102 -5.49 11.65 3.27
CA ARG A 102 -4.23 11.21 3.88
C ARG A 102 -4.19 9.70 4.05
N HIS A 103 -5.26 9.11 4.56
CA HIS A 103 -5.35 7.67 4.76
C HIS A 103 -5.25 6.89 3.43
N ASP A 104 -6.04 7.26 2.42
CA ASP A 104 -6.03 6.58 1.13
C ASP A 104 -4.69 6.76 0.40
N ALA A 105 -4.09 7.96 0.46
CA ALA A 105 -2.76 8.21 -0.09
C ALA A 105 -1.68 7.36 0.61
N PHE A 106 -1.75 7.24 1.93
CA PHE A 106 -0.85 6.38 2.70
C PHE A 106 -1.00 4.90 2.31
N LEU A 107 -2.23 4.40 2.14
CA LEU A 107 -2.46 3.01 1.73
C LEU A 107 -1.92 2.71 0.33
N VAL A 108 -2.13 3.62 -0.64
CA VAL A 108 -1.57 3.47 -1.99
C VAL A 108 -0.04 3.50 -1.94
N PHE A 109 0.55 4.40 -1.15
CA PHE A 109 1.99 4.47 -0.92
C PHE A 109 2.55 3.15 -0.36
N LYS A 110 1.93 2.61 0.69
CA LYS A 110 2.32 1.31 1.29
C LYS A 110 2.27 0.18 0.28
N GLU A 111 1.16 0.06 -0.42
CA GLU A 111 0.95 -1.01 -1.40
C GLU A 111 1.95 -0.88 -2.55
N GLY A 112 2.18 0.32 -3.06
CA GLY A 112 3.13 0.57 -4.13
C GLY A 112 4.56 0.17 -3.78
N LEU A 113 5.06 0.60 -2.62
CA LEU A 113 6.41 0.23 -2.16
C LEU A 113 6.55 -1.26 -1.90
N LYS A 114 5.57 -1.86 -1.22
CA LYS A 114 5.57 -3.31 -0.98
C LYS A 114 5.62 -4.10 -2.27
N ASN A 115 4.82 -3.71 -3.27
CA ASN A 115 4.79 -4.36 -4.56
C ASN A 115 6.14 -4.26 -5.29
N LEU A 116 6.77 -3.07 -5.33
CA LEU A 116 8.09 -2.90 -5.93
C LEU A 116 9.14 -3.80 -5.28
N VAL A 117 9.19 -3.82 -3.96
CA VAL A 117 10.14 -4.65 -3.20
C VAL A 117 9.90 -6.14 -3.44
N THR A 118 8.65 -6.59 -3.43
CA THR A 118 8.31 -8.02 -3.65
C THR A 118 8.51 -8.45 -5.10
N LEU A 119 8.51 -7.52 -6.06
CA LEU A 119 8.83 -7.75 -7.46
C LEU A 119 10.33 -7.66 -7.78
N GLY A 120 11.18 -7.42 -6.78
CA GLY A 120 12.63 -7.48 -6.89
C GLY A 120 13.36 -6.14 -6.90
N ALA A 121 12.69 -5.01 -6.69
CA ALA A 121 13.36 -3.73 -6.54
C ALA A 121 14.17 -3.70 -5.22
N GLU A 122 15.47 -3.38 -5.31
CA GLU A 122 16.39 -3.38 -4.16
C GLU A 122 16.79 -1.97 -3.70
N ASN A 123 16.85 -1.02 -4.64
CA ASN A 123 17.23 0.36 -4.39
C ASN A 123 16.11 1.28 -4.84
N LEU A 124 15.48 1.94 -3.89
CA LEU A 124 14.36 2.84 -4.16
C LEU A 124 14.64 4.23 -3.56
N HIS A 125 14.28 5.26 -4.30
CA HIS A 125 14.32 6.65 -3.83
C HIS A 125 12.93 7.25 -3.93
N VAL A 126 12.37 7.62 -2.79
CA VAL A 126 11.04 8.20 -2.69
C VAL A 126 11.14 9.70 -2.47
N TYR A 127 10.44 10.47 -3.29
CA TYR A 127 10.32 11.92 -3.14
C TYR A 127 8.85 12.27 -2.96
N ILE A 128 8.53 12.99 -1.90
CA ILE A 128 7.20 13.54 -1.67
C ILE A 128 7.30 15.05 -1.80
N LYS A 129 6.62 15.62 -2.78
CA LYS A 129 6.72 17.03 -3.15
C LYS A 129 5.33 17.66 -3.28
N SER A 130 5.28 18.98 -3.10
CA SER A 130 4.13 19.78 -3.44
C SER A 130 4.43 20.58 -4.71
N ASP A 131 3.60 20.42 -5.74
CA ASP A 131 3.68 21.18 -6.97
C ASP A 131 2.36 21.90 -7.24
N ARG A 132 2.36 23.23 -7.08
CA ARG A 132 1.17 24.09 -7.17
C ARG A 132 0.07 23.64 -6.21
N SER A 133 -0.97 22.94 -6.73
CA SER A 133 -2.10 22.40 -5.97
C SER A 133 -2.10 20.87 -5.90
N ASP A 134 -0.99 20.24 -6.26
CA ASP A 134 -0.88 18.80 -6.30
C ASP A 134 0.15 18.29 -5.29
N LEU A 135 -0.13 17.13 -4.70
CA LEU A 135 0.80 16.34 -3.92
C LEU A 135 1.36 15.24 -4.82
N LEU A 136 2.69 15.18 -4.95
CA LEU A 136 3.40 14.22 -5.79
C LEU A 136 4.16 13.21 -4.94
N PHE A 137 3.93 11.92 -5.20
CA PHE A 137 4.75 10.82 -4.70
C PHE A 137 5.53 10.24 -5.87
N ILE A 138 6.83 10.44 -5.87
CA ILE A 138 7.72 9.98 -6.94
C ILE A 138 8.61 8.88 -6.37
N THR A 139 8.55 7.68 -6.93
CA THR A 139 9.41 6.56 -6.56
C THR A 139 10.30 6.21 -7.74
N LEU A 140 11.60 6.41 -7.57
CA LEU A 140 12.63 5.95 -8.50
C LEU A 140 13.10 4.56 -8.07
N PHE A 141 13.29 3.67 -9.02
CA PHE A 141 13.75 2.31 -8.74
C PHE A 141 14.54 1.72 -9.91
N ASP A 142 15.36 0.73 -9.59
CA ASP A 142 16.08 -0.06 -10.59
C ASP A 142 15.15 -1.09 -11.21
N SER A 143 14.84 -0.90 -12.50
CA SER A 143 13.92 -1.78 -13.23
C SER A 143 14.57 -3.05 -13.78
N GLU A 144 15.90 -3.16 -13.79
CA GLU A 144 16.58 -4.35 -14.34
C GLU A 144 16.28 -5.62 -13.55
N ARG A 145 15.99 -5.49 -12.26
CA ARG A 145 15.67 -6.60 -11.36
C ARG A 145 14.19 -6.73 -11.04
N CYS A 146 13.38 -5.78 -11.48
CA CYS A 146 11.95 -5.72 -11.17
C CYS A 146 11.13 -6.44 -12.26
N ASP A 147 10.17 -7.27 -11.87
CA ASP A 147 9.21 -7.87 -12.80
C ASP A 147 8.19 -6.82 -13.28
N ILE A 148 8.55 -6.16 -14.40
CA ILE A 148 7.76 -5.06 -14.97
C ILE A 148 6.39 -5.54 -15.48
N GLN A 149 6.29 -6.77 -15.95
CA GLN A 149 5.01 -7.31 -16.43
C GLN A 149 4.03 -7.49 -15.25
N GLN A 150 4.49 -8.04 -14.16
CA GLN A 150 3.67 -8.14 -12.95
C GLN A 150 3.37 -6.77 -12.35
N LEU A 151 4.32 -5.83 -12.38
CA LEU A 151 4.07 -4.46 -11.93
C LEU A 151 2.92 -3.81 -12.69
N ASN A 152 2.91 -3.91 -14.02
CA ASN A 152 1.80 -3.42 -14.84
C ASN A 152 0.47 -4.07 -14.47
N ASN A 153 0.44 -5.38 -14.23
CA ASN A 153 -0.77 -6.07 -13.80
C ASN A 153 -1.28 -5.58 -12.43
N LEU A 154 -0.37 -5.29 -11.50
CA LEU A 154 -0.73 -4.77 -10.18
C LEU A 154 -1.27 -3.33 -10.23
N LEU A 155 -0.73 -2.49 -11.13
CA LEU A 155 -1.18 -1.11 -11.33
C LEU A 155 -2.60 -1.02 -11.91
N HIS A 156 -3.04 -2.05 -12.64
CA HIS A 156 -4.39 -2.14 -13.22
C HIS A 156 -5.38 -2.98 -12.40
N ARG A 157 -5.05 -3.30 -11.15
CA ARG A 157 -6.00 -3.97 -10.27
C ARG A 157 -7.18 -3.07 -9.89
N GLN A 158 -8.38 -3.61 -9.90
CA GLN A 158 -9.62 -2.87 -9.64
C GLN A 158 -9.66 -2.19 -8.26
N ASP A 159 -9.05 -2.80 -7.25
CA ASP A 159 -8.99 -2.25 -5.89
C ASP A 159 -8.08 -1.01 -5.82
N LEU A 160 -6.93 -1.02 -6.50
CA LEU A 160 -6.05 0.13 -6.62
C LEU A 160 -6.71 1.24 -7.44
N GLU A 161 -7.24 0.91 -8.61
CA GLU A 161 -7.95 1.89 -9.47
C GLU A 161 -9.10 2.58 -8.71
N ARG A 162 -9.87 1.82 -7.93
CA ARG A 162 -10.94 2.37 -7.10
C ARG A 162 -10.40 3.36 -6.05
N ARG A 163 -9.29 3.03 -5.35
CA ARG A 163 -8.67 3.93 -4.37
C ARG A 163 -8.18 5.22 -5.02
N LEU A 164 -7.44 5.10 -6.11
CA LEU A 164 -6.96 6.26 -6.87
C LEU A 164 -8.11 7.18 -7.28
N LYS A 165 -9.20 6.59 -7.78
CA LYS A 165 -10.40 7.33 -8.15
C LYS A 165 -11.04 8.08 -6.97
N MET A 166 -11.05 7.49 -5.78
CA MET A 166 -11.60 8.11 -4.57
C MET A 166 -10.84 9.35 -4.11
N ILE A 167 -9.54 9.43 -4.36
CA ILE A 167 -8.68 10.60 -4.06
C ILE A 167 -8.35 11.41 -5.32
N GLN A 168 -8.99 11.11 -6.44
CA GLN A 168 -8.76 11.74 -7.75
C GLN A 168 -7.28 11.66 -8.20
N ALA A 169 -6.55 10.66 -7.72
CA ALA A 169 -5.15 10.49 -8.02
C ALA A 169 -4.94 9.85 -9.40
N GLN A 170 -3.81 10.19 -10.00
CA GLN A 170 -3.32 9.61 -11.25
C GLN A 170 -1.95 8.99 -11.01
N ILE A 171 -1.69 7.86 -11.66
CA ILE A 171 -0.37 7.22 -11.66
C ILE A 171 0.21 7.27 -13.07
N GLU A 172 1.45 7.73 -13.16
CA GLU A 172 2.27 7.70 -14.36
C GLU A 172 3.47 6.79 -14.11
N VAL A 173 3.78 5.95 -15.08
CA VAL A 173 4.93 5.05 -15.04
C VAL A 173 5.85 5.39 -16.20
N ASP A 174 7.10 5.71 -15.88
CA ASP A 174 8.16 6.01 -16.83
C ASP A 174 9.26 4.98 -16.69
N LEU A 175 9.39 4.10 -17.70
CA LEU A 175 10.31 2.96 -17.69
C LEU A 175 11.50 3.25 -18.58
N HIS A 176 12.69 3.40 -17.98
CA HIS A 176 13.98 3.50 -18.65
C HIS A 176 14.91 2.33 -18.28
N LYS A 177 15.87 2.01 -19.16
CA LYS A 177 16.79 0.87 -18.96
C LYS A 177 17.59 0.92 -17.65
N SER A 178 17.89 2.09 -17.13
CA SER A 178 18.72 2.25 -15.93
C SER A 178 17.96 2.79 -14.71
N HIS A 179 16.91 3.57 -14.93
CA HIS A 179 16.14 4.18 -13.86
C HIS A 179 14.68 4.30 -14.30
N SER A 180 13.79 3.70 -13.53
CA SER A 180 12.36 3.82 -13.75
C SER A 180 11.71 4.64 -12.65
N ALA A 181 10.62 5.31 -12.97
CA ALA A 181 9.88 6.13 -12.04
C ALA A 181 8.40 5.79 -12.04
N ILE A 182 7.80 5.76 -10.86
CA ILE A 182 6.34 5.77 -10.68
C ILE A 182 6.00 7.08 -9.99
N THR A 183 5.12 7.87 -10.60
CA THR A 183 4.64 9.12 -10.02
C THR A 183 3.15 9.00 -9.74
N MET A 184 2.75 9.14 -8.48
CA MET A 184 1.36 9.34 -8.09
C MET A 184 1.12 10.83 -7.84
N ARG A 185 0.15 11.39 -8.55
CA ARG A 185 -0.29 12.79 -8.41
C ARG A 185 -1.65 12.81 -7.73
N VAL A 186 -1.74 13.52 -6.61
CA VAL A 186 -2.98 13.70 -5.83
C VAL A 186 -3.35 15.18 -5.83
N PRO A 187 -4.49 15.57 -6.40
CA PRO A 187 -4.97 16.97 -6.33
C PRO A 187 -5.29 17.35 -4.87
N VAL A 188 -4.86 18.53 -4.44
CA VAL A 188 -5.08 19.03 -3.06
C VAL A 188 -6.16 20.13 -3.02
N GLY A 189 -6.97 20.24 -4.03
CA GLY A 189 -8.11 21.15 -4.09
C GLY A 189 -7.87 22.38 -4.91
#